data_bcd3ee450b9af857bbb38e11e192af4e
#
_entry.id   bcd3ee450b9af857bbb38e11e192af4e
#
_cell.length_a   1.000
_cell.length_b   1.000
_cell.length_c   1.000
_cell.angle_alpha   90.00
_cell.angle_beta   90.00
_cell.angle_gamma   90.00
#
_symmetry.space_group_name_H-M   'P 1'
#
loop_
_entity.id
_entity.type
_entity.pdbx_description
1 polymer ?
#
loop_
_entity_poly.entity_id
_entity_poly.type
_entity_poly.pdbx_seq_one_letter_code
_entity_poly.pdbx_strand_id
1 'polypeptide(L)'
;MGRSPAVLNARTAAGLGLFALLIVYYEVSPHFWNATIWWDVAWIGFVLIPAVFGLVLIALPLREEPWLLPAGFAFAVLAAVLTYADVDVFANFARLGACTLLGWWFLGYFETVSWVVLVAAIIPWVDAYSVWRGPTKQIVEHHANVFGVLSFAFPVPGEHSAANLGVPDLLFFALFLAAAARFGLRVYWTWVTLVAALGLTIAATVWWDLSGLPALPGIALGFLLPNADLLWSRWRRSKRTPPGSDPVDGSEGQPATE
;
A
#
# COMPACT_ATOMS: atom_id res chain seq x y z
N MET A 1 5.48 -25.20 -4.68
CA MET A 1 6.01 -25.03 -6.05
C MET A 1 7.14 -24.03 -5.99
N GLY A 2 8.43 -24.49 -6.00
CA GLY A 2 9.60 -23.61 -5.96
C GLY A 2 9.71 -22.82 -7.27
N ARG A 3 9.79 -21.50 -7.17
CA ARG A 3 10.03 -20.63 -8.32
C ARG A 3 11.43 -20.91 -8.86
N SER A 4 11.61 -20.94 -10.18
CA SER A 4 12.94 -21.12 -10.76
C SER A 4 13.87 -19.96 -10.36
N PRO A 5 15.14 -20.23 -10.02
CA PRO A 5 16.10 -19.20 -9.58
C PRO A 5 16.28 -18.08 -10.62
N ALA A 6 16.11 -18.37 -11.90
CA ALA A 6 16.17 -17.36 -12.97
C ALA A 6 15.06 -16.31 -12.88
N VAL A 7 13.83 -16.69 -12.52
CA VAL A 7 12.71 -15.74 -12.36
C VAL A 7 12.91 -14.86 -11.12
N LEU A 8 13.46 -15.40 -10.05
CA LEU A 8 13.78 -14.63 -8.84
C LEU A 8 14.87 -13.59 -9.15
N ASN A 9 15.92 -13.98 -9.85
CA ASN A 9 17.01 -13.07 -10.26
C ASN A 9 16.52 -11.94 -11.18
N ALA A 10 15.63 -12.25 -12.15
CA ALA A 10 15.09 -11.22 -13.05
C ALA A 10 14.21 -10.20 -12.30
N ARG A 11 13.38 -10.63 -11.34
CA ARG A 11 12.56 -9.72 -10.53
C ARG A 11 13.42 -8.84 -9.62
N THR A 12 14.43 -9.42 -8.99
CA THR A 12 15.36 -8.66 -8.13
C THR A 12 16.12 -7.63 -8.95
N ALA A 13 16.62 -8.01 -10.15
CA ALA A 13 17.28 -7.08 -11.05
C ALA A 13 16.34 -5.95 -11.50
N ALA A 14 15.10 -6.25 -11.86
CA ALA A 14 14.09 -5.24 -12.22
C ALA A 14 13.80 -4.29 -11.05
N GLY A 15 13.67 -4.82 -9.83
CA GLY A 15 13.45 -4.01 -8.63
C GLY A 15 14.62 -3.08 -8.32
N LEU A 16 15.84 -3.60 -8.39
CA LEU A 16 17.05 -2.79 -8.18
C LEU A 16 17.21 -1.73 -9.27
N GLY A 17 16.95 -2.08 -10.52
CA GLY A 17 16.99 -1.12 -11.64
C GLY A 17 15.96 -0.02 -11.49
N LEU A 18 14.71 -0.36 -11.14
CA LEU A 18 13.65 0.62 -10.87
C LEU A 18 13.99 1.51 -9.67
N PHE A 19 14.51 0.93 -8.59
CA PHE A 19 14.94 1.68 -7.42
C PHE A 19 16.07 2.66 -7.75
N ALA A 20 17.10 2.22 -8.49
CA ALA A 20 18.19 3.09 -8.92
C ALA A 20 17.67 4.24 -9.82
N LEU A 21 16.76 3.93 -10.76
CA LEU A 21 16.14 4.94 -11.62
C LEU A 21 15.37 5.98 -10.80
N LEU A 22 14.62 5.54 -9.78
CA LEU A 22 13.89 6.44 -8.90
C LEU A 22 14.84 7.32 -8.08
N ILE A 23 15.93 6.78 -7.52
CA ILE A 23 16.93 7.59 -6.81
C ILE A 23 17.47 8.68 -7.73
N VAL A 24 17.89 8.32 -8.95
CA VAL A 24 18.40 9.30 -9.92
C VAL A 24 17.34 10.36 -10.25
N TYR A 25 16.09 9.93 -10.46
CA TYR A 25 15.00 10.88 -10.70
C TYR A 25 14.81 11.86 -9.54
N TYR A 26 14.79 11.38 -8.30
CA TYR A 26 14.61 12.22 -7.11
C TYR A 26 15.71 13.27 -6.97
N GLU A 27 16.96 12.91 -7.26
CA GLU A 27 18.11 13.83 -7.21
C GLU A 27 18.08 14.87 -8.35
N VAL A 28 17.61 14.48 -9.53
CA VAL A 28 17.64 15.35 -10.73
C VAL A 28 16.36 16.16 -10.88
N SER A 29 15.24 15.75 -10.29
CA SER A 29 13.92 16.38 -10.49
C SER A 29 13.88 17.89 -10.24
N PRO A 30 14.59 18.49 -9.25
CA PRO A 30 14.60 19.95 -9.06
C PRO A 30 15.25 20.72 -10.19
N HIS A 31 16.06 20.06 -11.02
CA HIS A 31 16.79 20.67 -12.15
C HIS A 31 16.03 20.57 -13.48
N PHE A 32 14.84 19.98 -13.49
CA PHE A 32 14.00 19.97 -14.67
C PHE A 32 13.38 21.36 -14.92
N TRP A 33 12.77 21.53 -16.09
CA TRP A 33 12.02 22.74 -16.40
C TRP A 33 10.69 22.74 -15.65
N ASN A 34 10.27 23.93 -15.19
CA ASN A 34 8.95 24.08 -14.59
C ASN A 34 7.88 23.85 -15.66
N ALA A 35 6.98 22.93 -15.39
CA ALA A 35 5.82 22.64 -16.21
C ALA A 35 4.56 23.31 -15.63
N THR A 36 3.41 23.11 -16.27
CA THR A 36 2.15 23.52 -15.68
C THR A 36 1.71 22.49 -14.61
N ILE A 37 1.01 22.94 -13.57
CA ILE A 37 0.54 22.11 -12.46
C ILE A 37 -0.17 20.82 -12.93
N TRP A 38 -0.90 20.87 -14.06
CA TRP A 38 -1.56 19.69 -14.61
C TRP A 38 -0.61 18.67 -15.24
N TRP A 39 0.52 19.13 -15.75
CA TRP A 39 1.60 18.25 -16.20
C TRP A 39 2.26 17.55 -15.01
N ASP A 40 2.47 18.27 -13.92
CA ASP A 40 3.05 17.70 -12.69
C ASP A 40 2.12 16.67 -12.07
N VAL A 41 0.82 16.98 -11.99
CA VAL A 41 -0.23 16.03 -11.56
C VAL A 41 -0.25 14.78 -12.45
N ALA A 42 -0.22 14.95 -13.76
CA ALA A 42 -0.21 13.82 -14.69
C ALA A 42 1.07 12.99 -14.54
N TRP A 43 2.23 13.63 -14.43
CA TRP A 43 3.51 12.96 -14.24
C TRP A 43 3.55 12.17 -12.93
N ILE A 44 3.19 12.80 -11.82
CA ILE A 44 3.15 12.14 -10.52
C ILE A 44 2.13 10.98 -10.54
N GLY A 45 0.91 11.21 -11.04
CA GLY A 45 -0.17 10.23 -11.03
C GLY A 45 0.05 9.03 -11.96
N PHE A 46 0.56 9.26 -13.18
CA PHE A 46 0.70 8.21 -14.19
C PHE A 46 2.09 7.60 -14.30
N VAL A 47 3.13 8.25 -13.78
CA VAL A 47 4.51 7.76 -13.89
C VAL A 47 5.09 7.48 -12.51
N LEU A 48 5.10 8.47 -11.63
CA LEU A 48 5.88 8.38 -10.39
C LEU A 48 5.19 7.48 -9.35
N ILE A 49 3.89 7.64 -9.12
CA ILE A 49 3.12 6.74 -8.23
C ILE A 49 3.19 5.29 -8.71
N PRO A 50 2.89 4.96 -9.98
CA PRO A 50 3.06 3.60 -10.48
C PRO A 50 4.48 3.06 -10.32
N ALA A 51 5.51 3.86 -10.56
CA ALA A 51 6.89 3.44 -10.42
C ALA A 51 7.26 3.13 -8.97
N VAL A 52 6.93 4.02 -8.02
CA VAL A 52 7.19 3.83 -6.59
C VAL A 52 6.43 2.62 -6.05
N PHE A 53 5.13 2.52 -6.30
CA PHE A 53 4.33 1.38 -5.85
C PHE A 53 4.55 0.11 -6.69
N GLY A 54 5.21 0.23 -7.83
CA GLY A 54 5.80 -0.88 -8.58
C GLY A 54 6.87 -1.64 -7.79
N LEU A 55 7.66 -0.93 -6.96
CA LEU A 55 8.61 -1.58 -6.03
C LEU A 55 7.88 -2.48 -5.03
N VAL A 56 6.75 -2.02 -4.48
CA VAL A 56 5.92 -2.80 -3.56
C VAL A 56 5.35 -4.05 -4.26
N LEU A 57 4.89 -3.91 -5.51
CA LEU A 57 4.40 -5.04 -6.31
C LEU A 57 5.52 -6.05 -6.64
N ILE A 58 6.71 -5.57 -6.98
CA ILE A 58 7.88 -6.42 -7.24
C ILE A 58 8.31 -7.15 -5.98
N ALA A 59 8.30 -6.49 -4.82
CA ALA A 59 8.67 -7.06 -3.53
C ALA A 59 7.58 -7.98 -2.91
N LEU A 60 6.35 -7.98 -3.44
CA LEU A 60 5.19 -8.71 -2.90
C LEU A 60 5.43 -10.20 -2.58
N PRO A 61 6.30 -10.97 -3.29
CA PRO A 61 6.63 -12.33 -2.90
C PRO A 61 7.26 -12.50 -1.51
N LEU A 62 7.80 -11.44 -0.92
CA LEU A 62 8.42 -11.42 0.41
C LEU A 62 7.41 -11.25 1.55
N ARG A 63 6.11 -11.07 1.25
CA ARG A 63 5.06 -10.75 2.22
C ARG A 63 4.80 -11.82 3.31
N GLU A 64 5.31 -13.03 3.15
CA GLU A 64 5.10 -14.15 4.08
C GLU A 64 6.38 -14.51 4.85
N GLU A 65 7.42 -13.70 4.72
CA GLU A 65 8.70 -13.96 5.37
C GLU A 65 8.65 -13.67 6.88
N PRO A 66 9.31 -14.48 7.72
CA PRO A 66 9.23 -14.33 9.17
C PRO A 66 9.95 -13.09 9.71
N TRP A 67 10.85 -12.49 8.93
CA TRP A 67 11.64 -11.32 9.32
C TRP A 67 10.96 -9.96 9.02
N LEU A 68 9.68 -9.96 8.60
CA LEU A 68 8.97 -8.72 8.24
C LEU A 68 8.94 -7.70 9.38
N LEU A 69 8.63 -8.14 10.60
CA LEU A 69 8.57 -7.24 11.77
C LEU A 69 9.93 -6.62 12.10
N PRO A 70 10.99 -7.39 12.36
CA PRO A 70 12.30 -6.81 12.69
C PRO A 70 12.86 -5.97 11.54
N ALA A 71 12.66 -6.35 10.27
CA ALA A 71 13.09 -5.55 9.14
C ALA A 71 12.25 -4.26 9.01
N GLY A 72 10.94 -4.31 9.24
CA GLY A 72 10.09 -3.12 9.24
C GLY A 72 10.54 -2.09 10.27
N PHE A 73 10.85 -2.53 11.50
CA PHE A 73 11.44 -1.67 12.53
C PHE A 73 12.82 -1.16 12.15
N ALA A 74 13.70 -2.01 11.58
CA ALA A 74 15.01 -1.57 11.12
C ALA A 74 14.93 -0.47 10.07
N PHE A 75 14.00 -0.61 9.10
CA PHE A 75 13.73 0.42 8.10
C PHE A 75 13.13 1.69 8.72
N ALA A 76 12.28 1.59 9.73
CA ALA A 76 11.74 2.76 10.44
C ALA A 76 12.84 3.53 11.19
N VAL A 77 13.75 2.81 11.90
CA VAL A 77 14.92 3.42 12.53
C VAL A 77 15.83 4.03 11.48
N LEU A 78 16.12 3.32 10.39
CA LEU A 78 16.92 3.84 9.29
C LEU A 78 16.32 5.12 8.71
N ALA A 79 15.01 5.17 8.50
CA ALA A 79 14.33 6.38 8.02
C ALA A 79 14.52 7.55 8.97
N ALA A 80 14.41 7.33 10.30
CA ALA A 80 14.62 8.35 11.30
C ALA A 80 16.08 8.86 11.30
N VAL A 81 17.04 7.96 11.26
CA VAL A 81 18.48 8.30 11.22
C VAL A 81 18.82 9.10 9.96
N LEU A 82 18.34 8.65 8.78
CA LEU A 82 18.58 9.32 7.51
C LEU A 82 17.91 10.71 7.45
N THR A 83 16.70 10.85 8.03
CA THR A 83 16.04 12.15 8.17
C THR A 83 16.85 13.10 9.06
N TYR A 84 17.40 12.62 10.17
CA TYR A 84 18.26 13.41 11.04
C TYR A 84 19.59 13.80 10.38
N ALA A 85 20.08 12.98 9.45
CA ALA A 85 21.30 13.22 8.67
C ALA A 85 21.08 14.05 7.40
N ASP A 86 19.87 14.59 7.17
CA ASP A 86 19.46 15.34 5.98
C ASP A 86 19.67 14.57 4.66
N VAL A 87 19.51 13.23 4.71
CA VAL A 87 19.59 12.34 3.53
C VAL A 87 18.18 11.97 3.08
N ASP A 88 17.44 12.96 2.60
CA ASP A 88 15.99 12.90 2.41
C ASP A 88 15.51 11.83 1.44
N VAL A 89 16.21 11.65 0.32
CA VAL A 89 15.81 10.66 -0.71
C VAL A 89 15.81 9.25 -0.14
N PHE A 90 16.90 8.85 0.53
CA PHE A 90 16.99 7.51 1.13
C PHE A 90 16.07 7.37 2.34
N ALA A 91 15.88 8.43 3.15
CA ALA A 91 14.90 8.45 4.23
C ALA A 91 13.48 8.17 3.73
N ASN A 92 13.12 8.79 2.59
CA ASN A 92 11.83 8.63 1.94
C ASN A 92 11.58 7.16 1.54
N PHE A 93 12.52 6.51 0.86
CA PHE A 93 12.41 5.10 0.49
C PHE A 93 12.50 4.14 1.69
N ALA A 94 13.24 4.51 2.73
CA ALA A 94 13.25 3.75 3.98
C ALA A 94 11.86 3.78 4.66
N ARG A 95 11.13 4.91 4.63
CA ARG A 95 9.72 5.00 5.08
C ARG A 95 8.81 4.08 4.28
N LEU A 96 8.95 4.06 2.93
CA LEU A 96 8.19 3.14 2.08
C LEU A 96 8.46 1.69 2.46
N GLY A 97 9.72 1.32 2.66
CA GLY A 97 10.12 -0.01 3.12
C GLY A 97 9.51 -0.37 4.47
N ALA A 98 9.62 0.53 5.45
CA ALA A 98 9.04 0.34 6.78
C ALA A 98 7.53 0.10 6.72
N CYS A 99 6.79 1.00 6.04
CA CYS A 99 5.33 0.90 5.91
C CYS A 99 4.91 -0.37 5.18
N THR A 100 5.63 -0.75 4.13
CA THR A 100 5.36 -1.96 3.35
C THR A 100 5.53 -3.21 4.21
N LEU A 101 6.66 -3.35 4.89
CA LEU A 101 6.97 -4.54 5.70
C LEU A 101 6.06 -4.63 6.93
N LEU A 102 5.80 -3.52 7.61
CA LEU A 102 4.88 -3.48 8.74
C LEU A 102 3.43 -3.73 8.32
N GLY A 103 2.99 -3.23 7.18
CA GLY A 103 1.67 -3.52 6.61
C GLY A 103 1.50 -5.01 6.28
N TRP A 104 2.53 -5.65 5.74
CA TRP A 104 2.50 -7.09 5.46
C TRP A 104 2.54 -7.94 6.74
N TRP A 105 3.36 -7.54 7.72
CA TRP A 105 3.35 -8.18 9.03
C TRP A 105 1.99 -8.06 9.71
N PHE A 106 1.39 -6.87 9.70
CA PHE A 106 0.07 -6.62 10.28
C PHE A 106 -1.02 -7.47 9.62
N LEU A 107 -0.93 -7.73 8.30
CA LEU A 107 -1.82 -8.66 7.60
C LEU A 107 -1.77 -10.07 8.20
N GLY A 108 -0.70 -10.47 8.85
CA GLY A 108 -0.57 -11.77 9.53
C GLY A 108 -1.66 -12.05 10.56
N TYR A 109 -2.20 -11.00 11.19
CA TYR A 109 -3.29 -11.11 12.19
C TYR A 109 -4.68 -11.32 11.58
N PHE A 110 -4.84 -11.14 10.28
CA PHE A 110 -6.13 -11.34 9.61
C PHE A 110 -6.26 -12.78 9.11
N GLU A 111 -7.03 -13.59 9.79
CA GLU A 111 -7.28 -15.01 9.41
C GLU A 111 -8.14 -15.11 8.15
N THR A 112 -9.10 -14.20 7.97
CA THR A 112 -10.04 -14.20 6.86
C THR A 112 -10.08 -12.87 6.13
N VAL A 113 -10.45 -12.91 4.84
CA VAL A 113 -10.62 -11.71 4.04
C VAL A 113 -11.70 -10.77 4.60
N SER A 114 -12.66 -11.28 5.36
CA SER A 114 -13.74 -10.48 5.96
C SER A 114 -13.21 -9.42 6.91
N TRP A 115 -12.15 -9.70 7.67
CA TRP A 115 -11.50 -8.71 8.53
C TRP A 115 -10.85 -7.60 7.72
N VAL A 116 -10.22 -7.93 6.59
CA VAL A 116 -9.64 -6.91 5.69
C VAL A 116 -10.73 -6.04 5.08
N VAL A 117 -11.87 -6.63 4.68
CA VAL A 117 -13.03 -5.89 4.17
C VAL A 117 -13.61 -4.97 5.25
N LEU A 118 -13.69 -5.42 6.50
CA LEU A 118 -14.14 -4.60 7.62
C LEU A 118 -13.21 -3.39 7.83
N VAL A 119 -11.90 -3.60 7.81
CA VAL A 119 -10.91 -2.51 7.89
C VAL A 119 -11.08 -1.55 6.71
N ALA A 120 -11.22 -2.06 5.48
CA ALA A 120 -11.44 -1.24 4.29
C ALA A 120 -12.76 -0.44 4.35
N ALA A 121 -13.76 -0.92 5.09
CA ALA A 121 -15.02 -0.19 5.29
C ALA A 121 -14.93 0.89 6.38
N ILE A 122 -14.11 0.69 7.41
CA ILE A 122 -14.03 1.61 8.57
C ILE A 122 -13.00 2.72 8.33
N ILE A 123 -11.84 2.39 7.75
CA ILE A 123 -10.70 3.29 7.66
C ILE A 123 -10.99 4.60 6.90
N PRO A 124 -11.82 4.63 5.84
CA PRO A 124 -12.20 5.87 5.16
C PRO A 124 -12.83 6.91 6.10
N TRP A 125 -13.63 6.47 7.05
CA TRP A 125 -14.31 7.37 8.01
C TRP A 125 -13.32 7.94 9.01
N VAL A 126 -12.38 7.13 9.47
CA VAL A 126 -11.32 7.55 10.41
C VAL A 126 -10.43 8.59 9.74
N ASP A 127 -10.03 8.35 8.48
CA ASP A 127 -9.19 9.27 7.71
C ASP A 127 -9.91 10.58 7.40
N ALA A 128 -11.13 10.51 6.90
CA ALA A 128 -11.94 11.70 6.63
C ALA A 128 -12.13 12.55 7.90
N TYR A 129 -12.41 11.92 9.04
CA TYR A 129 -12.52 12.64 10.31
C TYR A 129 -11.18 13.27 10.73
N SER A 130 -10.07 12.54 10.58
CA SER A 130 -8.73 13.01 10.94
C SER A 130 -8.29 14.22 10.11
N VAL A 131 -8.58 14.23 8.80
CA VAL A 131 -8.23 15.33 7.90
C VAL A 131 -9.12 16.56 8.15
N TRP A 132 -10.42 16.38 8.39
CA TRP A 132 -11.35 17.53 8.50
C TRP A 132 -11.46 18.13 9.90
N ARG A 133 -11.34 17.34 10.96
CA ARG A 133 -11.53 17.79 12.36
C ARG A 133 -10.48 17.27 13.33
N GLY A 134 -9.55 16.42 12.88
CA GLY A 134 -8.65 15.70 13.75
C GLY A 134 -7.23 16.27 13.81
N PRO A 135 -6.31 15.50 14.44
CA PRO A 135 -4.92 15.88 14.65
C PRO A 135 -4.16 16.19 13.35
N THR A 136 -4.50 15.53 12.25
CA THR A 136 -3.83 15.74 10.95
C THR A 136 -4.00 17.19 10.47
N LYS A 137 -5.19 17.77 10.66
CA LYS A 137 -5.43 19.20 10.33
C LYS A 137 -4.50 20.11 11.14
N GLN A 138 -4.40 19.87 12.45
CA GLN A 138 -3.53 20.66 13.34
C GLN A 138 -2.03 20.51 12.99
N ILE A 139 -1.60 19.30 12.62
CA ILE A 139 -0.21 19.05 12.23
C ILE A 139 0.11 19.74 10.91
N VAL A 140 -0.75 19.68 9.91
CA VAL A 140 -0.56 20.33 8.61
C VAL A 140 -0.54 21.85 8.76
N GLU A 141 -1.45 22.44 9.57
CA GLU A 141 -1.58 23.88 9.72
C GLU A 141 -0.51 24.50 10.64
N HIS A 142 -0.05 23.79 11.68
CA HIS A 142 0.82 24.36 12.72
C HIS A 142 2.20 23.72 12.82
N HIS A 143 2.41 22.51 12.26
CA HIS A 143 3.63 21.73 12.36
C HIS A 143 4.01 21.07 11.03
N ALA A 144 4.09 21.83 9.95
CA ALA A 144 4.41 21.34 8.61
C ALA A 144 5.71 20.48 8.55
N ASN A 145 6.71 20.82 9.37
CA ASN A 145 7.95 20.06 9.48
C ASN A 145 7.71 18.62 10.00
N VAL A 146 6.78 18.45 10.96
CA VAL A 146 6.43 17.12 11.50
C VAL A 146 5.69 16.29 10.45
N PHE A 147 4.83 16.94 9.66
CA PHE A 147 4.14 16.24 8.57
C PHE A 147 5.12 15.75 7.50
N GLY A 148 6.12 16.54 7.13
CA GLY A 148 7.18 16.14 6.20
C GLY A 148 7.95 14.89 6.67
N VAL A 149 8.21 14.78 7.97
CA VAL A 149 8.86 13.59 8.55
C VAL A 149 7.97 12.34 8.50
N LEU A 150 6.64 12.52 8.61
CA LEU A 150 5.63 11.44 8.65
C LEU A 150 4.93 11.22 7.29
N SER A 151 5.53 11.66 6.19
CA SER A 151 5.00 11.50 4.84
C SER A 151 6.03 10.93 3.88
N PHE A 152 5.54 10.41 2.77
CA PHE A 152 6.34 10.06 1.60
C PHE A 152 6.22 11.19 0.58
N ALA A 153 7.36 11.75 0.20
CA ALA A 153 7.42 12.87 -0.72
C ALA A 153 7.56 12.39 -2.17
N PHE A 154 6.72 12.90 -3.06
CA PHE A 154 6.86 12.78 -4.51
C PHE A 154 7.35 14.11 -5.05
N PRO A 155 8.61 14.22 -5.54
CA PRO A 155 9.16 15.50 -5.99
C PRO A 155 8.43 16.01 -7.23
N VAL A 156 8.14 17.32 -7.21
CA VAL A 156 7.55 18.03 -8.36
C VAL A 156 8.68 18.41 -9.32
N PRO A 157 8.59 18.08 -10.62
CA PRO A 157 9.64 18.42 -11.58
C PRO A 157 9.89 19.93 -11.65
N GLY A 158 11.16 20.34 -11.58
CA GLY A 158 11.54 21.75 -11.66
C GLY A 158 11.30 22.57 -10.39
N GLU A 159 10.82 21.96 -9.31
CA GLU A 159 10.55 22.63 -8.05
C GLU A 159 11.30 21.98 -6.88
N HIS A 160 11.47 22.74 -5.80
CA HIS A 160 11.93 22.22 -4.51
C HIS A 160 10.77 21.75 -3.62
N SER A 161 9.55 21.74 -4.16
CA SER A 161 8.34 21.27 -3.49
C SER A 161 8.09 19.77 -3.76
N ALA A 162 7.25 19.15 -2.95
CA ALA A 162 6.83 17.77 -3.13
C ALA A 162 5.35 17.58 -2.81
N ALA A 163 4.70 16.69 -3.54
CA ALA A 163 3.40 16.15 -3.15
C ALA A 163 3.61 15.07 -2.07
N ASN A 164 2.97 15.23 -0.93
CA ASN A 164 3.18 14.38 0.23
C ASN A 164 2.03 13.39 0.40
N LEU A 165 2.38 12.11 0.63
CA LEU A 165 1.46 11.02 0.94
C LEU A 165 1.70 10.54 2.38
N GLY A 166 0.67 10.46 3.19
CA GLY A 166 0.77 10.05 4.58
C GLY A 166 1.27 8.61 4.78
N VAL A 167 1.99 8.38 5.88
CA VAL A 167 2.44 7.03 6.29
C VAL A 167 1.29 6.01 6.34
N PRO A 168 0.08 6.34 6.84
CA PRO A 168 -1.05 5.41 6.81
C PRO A 168 -1.43 4.95 5.39
N ASP A 169 -1.36 5.85 4.40
CA ASP A 169 -1.71 5.53 3.02
C ASP A 169 -0.77 4.48 2.44
N LEU A 170 0.55 4.61 2.70
CA LEU A 170 1.56 3.63 2.31
C LEU A 170 1.31 2.27 2.94
N LEU A 171 1.01 2.26 4.25
CA LEU A 171 0.78 1.04 5.01
C LEU A 171 -0.46 0.30 4.49
N PHE A 172 -1.59 1.02 4.29
CA PHE A 172 -2.82 0.39 3.81
C PHE A 172 -2.76 0.00 2.33
N PHE A 173 -2.03 0.75 1.51
CA PHE A 173 -1.72 0.32 0.15
C PHE A 173 -1.03 -1.05 0.15
N ALA A 174 0.06 -1.18 0.92
CA ALA A 174 0.83 -2.42 1.01
C ALA A 174 -0.01 -3.56 1.61
N LEU A 175 -0.78 -3.29 2.66
CA LEU A 175 -1.67 -4.26 3.31
C LEU A 175 -2.73 -4.79 2.34
N PHE A 176 -3.44 -3.92 1.63
CA PHE A 176 -4.51 -4.34 0.72
C PHE A 176 -3.98 -5.07 -0.50
N LEU A 177 -2.82 -4.67 -1.02
CA LEU A 177 -2.16 -5.39 -2.11
C LEU A 177 -1.72 -6.79 -1.67
N ALA A 178 -1.13 -6.92 -0.48
CA ALA A 178 -0.75 -8.21 0.09
C ALA A 178 -1.97 -9.08 0.41
N ALA A 179 -3.06 -8.48 0.92
CA ALA A 179 -4.32 -9.18 1.16
C ALA A 179 -4.90 -9.74 -0.13
N ALA A 180 -4.85 -8.97 -1.24
CA ALA A 180 -5.28 -9.49 -2.54
C ALA A 180 -4.49 -10.73 -2.95
N ALA A 181 -3.17 -10.74 -2.71
CA ALA A 181 -2.33 -11.91 -3.01
C ALA A 181 -2.58 -13.09 -2.06
N ARG A 182 -2.69 -12.83 -0.75
CA ARG A 182 -2.89 -13.87 0.27
C ARG A 182 -4.23 -14.58 0.12
N PHE A 183 -5.28 -13.81 -0.14
CA PHE A 183 -6.64 -14.35 -0.24
C PHE A 183 -7.06 -14.71 -1.67
N GLY A 184 -6.12 -14.79 -2.64
CA GLY A 184 -6.42 -15.19 -4.01
C GLY A 184 -7.45 -14.28 -4.71
N LEU A 185 -7.28 -12.96 -4.53
CA LEU A 185 -8.02 -11.91 -5.22
C LEU A 185 -7.23 -11.44 -6.46
N ARG A 186 -7.73 -10.45 -7.16
CA ARG A 186 -7.15 -9.94 -8.40
C ARG A 186 -6.00 -8.96 -8.13
N VAL A 187 -4.80 -9.45 -7.81
CA VAL A 187 -3.62 -8.66 -7.41
C VAL A 187 -3.30 -7.52 -8.37
N TYR A 188 -3.20 -7.82 -9.68
CA TYR A 188 -2.85 -6.82 -10.69
C TYR A 188 -3.89 -5.69 -10.78
N TRP A 189 -5.18 -6.06 -10.86
CA TRP A 189 -6.26 -5.07 -10.90
C TRP A 189 -6.38 -4.29 -9.59
N THR A 190 -6.15 -4.93 -8.45
CA THR A 190 -6.06 -4.23 -7.16
C THR A 190 -4.94 -3.20 -7.17
N TRP A 191 -3.75 -3.57 -7.66
CA TRP A 191 -2.64 -2.61 -7.77
C TRP A 191 -2.99 -1.45 -8.70
N VAL A 192 -3.54 -1.71 -9.89
CA VAL A 192 -3.93 -0.66 -10.86
C VAL A 192 -4.95 0.31 -10.24
N THR A 193 -5.98 -0.22 -9.58
CA THR A 193 -7.04 0.63 -8.98
C THR A 193 -6.55 1.39 -7.74
N LEU A 194 -5.65 0.82 -6.94
CA LEU A 194 -5.00 1.52 -5.83
C LEU A 194 -4.14 2.69 -6.32
N VAL A 195 -3.31 2.46 -7.34
CA VAL A 195 -2.48 3.49 -7.97
C VAL A 195 -3.36 4.59 -8.60
N ALA A 196 -4.40 4.20 -9.35
CA ALA A 196 -5.35 5.13 -9.94
C ALA A 196 -6.07 5.98 -8.87
N ALA A 197 -6.45 5.37 -7.74
CA ALA A 197 -7.10 6.08 -6.65
C ALA A 197 -6.18 7.15 -6.04
N LEU A 198 -4.89 6.85 -5.84
CA LEU A 198 -3.92 7.83 -5.37
C LEU A 198 -3.72 8.98 -6.37
N GLY A 199 -3.55 8.66 -7.66
CA GLY A 199 -3.43 9.68 -8.70
C GLY A 199 -4.66 10.57 -8.80
N LEU A 200 -5.86 9.99 -8.70
CA LEU A 200 -7.12 10.75 -8.66
C LEU A 200 -7.25 11.62 -7.41
N THR A 201 -6.76 11.16 -6.25
CA THR A 201 -6.75 11.97 -5.02
C THR A 201 -5.88 13.21 -5.20
N ILE A 202 -4.68 13.07 -5.77
CA ILE A 202 -3.80 14.22 -6.07
C ILE A 202 -4.47 15.16 -7.09
N ALA A 203 -5.03 14.62 -8.17
CA ALA A 203 -5.73 15.43 -9.16
C ALA A 203 -6.92 16.20 -8.55
N ALA A 204 -7.68 15.56 -7.68
CA ALA A 204 -8.80 16.19 -6.98
C ALA A 204 -8.34 17.26 -5.99
N THR A 205 -7.23 17.05 -5.27
CA THR A 205 -6.64 18.05 -4.37
C THR A 205 -6.29 19.32 -5.13
N VAL A 206 -5.65 19.19 -6.29
CA VAL A 206 -5.30 20.33 -7.15
C VAL A 206 -6.54 20.97 -7.79
N TRP A 207 -7.50 20.14 -8.25
CA TRP A 207 -8.73 20.66 -8.88
C TRP A 207 -9.57 21.53 -7.95
N TRP A 208 -9.66 21.17 -6.67
CA TRP A 208 -10.45 21.90 -5.68
C TRP A 208 -9.63 22.87 -4.85
N ASP A 209 -8.35 23.08 -5.17
CA ASP A 209 -7.43 23.96 -4.44
C ASP A 209 -7.45 23.69 -2.90
N LEU A 210 -7.31 22.41 -2.55
CA LEU A 210 -7.32 21.96 -1.17
C LEU A 210 -5.90 21.74 -0.65
N SER A 211 -5.68 22.03 0.62
CA SER A 211 -4.39 21.74 1.29
C SER A 211 -4.12 20.25 1.50
N GLY A 212 -5.13 19.38 1.32
CA GLY A 212 -5.03 17.93 1.39
C GLY A 212 -6.40 17.28 1.34
N LEU A 213 -6.44 16.06 0.79
CA LEU A 213 -7.62 15.19 0.78
C LEU A 213 -7.28 13.87 1.45
N PRO A 214 -8.25 13.25 2.16
CA PRO A 214 -8.08 11.91 2.69
C PRO A 214 -7.89 10.92 1.54
N ALA A 215 -6.78 10.17 1.52
CA ALA A 215 -6.47 9.22 0.44
C ALA A 215 -7.01 7.81 0.73
N LEU A 216 -7.19 7.45 2.01
CA LEU A 216 -7.65 6.12 2.41
C LEU A 216 -9.04 5.75 1.86
N PRO A 217 -10.02 6.66 1.67
CA PRO A 217 -11.26 6.34 0.97
C PRO A 217 -11.02 5.82 -0.45
N GLY A 218 -10.13 6.47 -1.20
CA GLY A 218 -9.72 6.02 -2.53
C GLY A 218 -9.03 4.67 -2.51
N ILE A 219 -8.09 4.47 -1.57
CA ILE A 219 -7.36 3.21 -1.38
C ILE A 219 -8.33 2.06 -1.02
N ALA A 220 -9.28 2.30 -0.11
CA ALA A 220 -10.29 1.29 0.25
C ALA A 220 -11.17 0.90 -0.95
N LEU A 221 -11.64 1.87 -1.72
CA LEU A 221 -12.37 1.61 -2.97
C LEU A 221 -11.51 0.89 -3.99
N GLY A 222 -10.24 1.26 -4.13
CA GLY A 222 -9.26 0.60 -5.02
C GLY A 222 -9.04 -0.88 -4.69
N PHE A 223 -9.19 -1.28 -3.43
CA PHE A 223 -9.18 -2.69 -3.02
C PHE A 223 -10.54 -3.37 -3.24
N LEU A 224 -11.63 -2.73 -2.87
CA LEU A 224 -12.96 -3.35 -2.85
C LEU A 224 -13.55 -3.51 -4.27
N LEU A 225 -13.47 -2.49 -5.13
CA LEU A 225 -14.14 -2.47 -6.43
C LEU A 225 -13.68 -3.59 -7.37
N PRO A 226 -12.38 -3.82 -7.62
CA PRO A 226 -11.94 -4.86 -8.54
C PRO A 226 -12.21 -6.28 -8.02
N ASN A 227 -12.52 -6.42 -6.73
CA ASN A 227 -12.71 -7.69 -6.06
C ASN A 227 -14.15 -7.92 -5.58
N ALA A 228 -15.07 -7.01 -5.84
CA ALA A 228 -16.43 -7.00 -5.27
C ALA A 228 -17.20 -8.29 -5.54
N ASP A 229 -17.13 -8.83 -6.74
CA ASP A 229 -17.79 -10.08 -7.15
C ASP A 229 -17.22 -11.30 -6.41
N LEU A 230 -15.89 -11.37 -6.25
CA LEU A 230 -15.21 -12.45 -5.52
C LEU A 230 -15.55 -12.38 -4.02
N LEU A 231 -15.52 -11.19 -3.44
CA LEU A 231 -15.85 -10.97 -2.03
C LEU A 231 -17.32 -11.32 -1.75
N TRP A 232 -18.23 -10.88 -2.64
CA TRP A 232 -19.65 -11.17 -2.53
C TRP A 232 -19.96 -12.67 -2.67
N SER A 233 -19.30 -13.36 -3.60
CA SER A 233 -19.49 -14.80 -3.80
C SER A 233 -19.01 -15.62 -2.59
N ARG A 234 -17.93 -15.19 -1.93
CA ARG A 234 -17.43 -15.84 -0.69
C ARG A 234 -18.37 -15.60 0.49
N TRP A 235 -18.86 -14.39 0.65
CA TRP A 235 -19.82 -14.06 1.70
C TRP A 235 -21.12 -14.85 1.56
N ARG A 236 -21.64 -15.00 0.33
CA ARG A 236 -22.81 -15.85 0.08
C ARG A 236 -22.57 -17.31 0.42
N ARG A 237 -21.41 -17.84 0.11
CA ARG A 237 -21.06 -19.24 0.43
C ARG A 237 -20.97 -19.47 1.93
N SER A 238 -20.33 -18.58 2.66
CA SER A 238 -20.24 -18.66 4.13
C SER A 238 -21.60 -18.68 4.83
N LYS A 239 -22.62 -18.05 4.27
CA LYS A 239 -23.99 -18.11 4.80
C LYS A 239 -24.76 -19.37 4.45
N ARG A 240 -24.35 -20.16 3.46
CA ARG A 240 -25.05 -21.36 2.98
C ARG A 240 -24.57 -22.64 3.65
N THR A 241 -23.42 -22.65 4.27
CA THR A 241 -22.91 -23.79 5.04
C THR A 241 -23.37 -23.62 6.49
N PRO A 242 -24.35 -24.41 6.99
CA PRO A 242 -24.76 -24.36 8.39
C PRO A 242 -23.59 -24.76 9.28
N PRO A 243 -23.39 -24.15 10.45
CA PRO A 243 -22.43 -24.65 11.42
C PRO A 243 -22.91 -26.04 11.89
N GLY A 244 -22.14 -27.09 11.57
CA GLY A 244 -22.41 -28.44 12.08
C GLY A 244 -22.61 -29.56 11.06
N SER A 245 -22.33 -29.37 9.77
CA SER A 245 -22.24 -30.47 8.84
C SER A 245 -20.80 -31.03 8.77
N ASP A 246 -20.30 -31.54 9.89
CA ASP A 246 -19.21 -32.49 9.84
C ASP A 246 -19.67 -33.70 9.03
N PRO A 247 -18.86 -34.21 8.09
CA PRO A 247 -19.20 -35.50 7.43
C PRO A 247 -19.29 -36.54 8.54
N VAL A 248 -20.49 -37.07 8.74
CA VAL A 248 -20.67 -38.23 9.58
C VAL A 248 -19.81 -39.33 8.96
N ASP A 249 -18.71 -39.61 9.64
CA ASP A 249 -17.81 -40.72 9.30
C ASP A 249 -18.61 -41.99 9.39
N GLY A 250 -19.05 -42.49 8.23
CA GLY A 250 -19.85 -43.70 8.08
C GLY A 250 -19.02 -44.96 8.24
N SER A 251 -18.18 -45.02 9.28
CA SER A 251 -17.40 -46.21 9.63
C SER A 251 -17.92 -46.92 10.90
N GLU A 252 -19.25 -47.08 11.03
CA GLU A 252 -19.80 -48.06 11.99
C GLU A 252 -20.59 -49.12 11.23
N GLY A 253 -20.07 -50.33 11.23
CA GLY A 253 -20.86 -51.50 10.95
C GLY A 253 -20.35 -52.48 9.87
N GLN A 254 -19.17 -53.06 10.03
CA GLN A 254 -18.98 -54.43 9.56
C GLN A 254 -19.10 -55.40 10.74
N PRO A 255 -20.17 -56.21 10.83
CA PRO A 255 -20.22 -57.29 11.80
C PRO A 255 -19.24 -58.40 11.37
N ALA A 256 -18.36 -58.78 12.29
CA ALA A 256 -17.55 -59.97 12.17
C ALA A 256 -18.49 -61.17 12.02
N THR A 257 -18.43 -61.87 10.91
CA THR A 257 -18.96 -63.21 10.73
C THR A 257 -17.83 -64.18 10.98
N GLU A 258 -18.15 -65.15 11.84
CA GLU A 258 -17.40 -66.33 12.26
C GLU A 258 -16.80 -67.17 11.12
#